data_f74adb1d2983b117445fc82a0e00bced
#
_entry.id   f74adb1d2983b117445fc82a0e00bced
#
_cell.length_a   1.000
_cell.length_b   1.000
_cell.length_c   1.000
_cell.angle_alpha   90.00
_cell.angle_beta   90.00
_cell.angle_gamma   90.00
#
_symmetry.space_group_name_H-M   'P 1'
#
loop_
_entity.id
_entity.type
_entity.pdbx_description
1 polymer ?
#
loop_
_entity_poly.entity_id
_entity_poly.type
_entity_poly.pdbx_seq_one_letter_code
_entity_poly.pdbx_strand_id
1 'polypeptide(L)'
;MARVLITEELAERGLARLRDEGHEVDVRLGLTPRELIEGIPGAAALIIRSETQVTAEVLAAGTDLVVVGRAGIGLDNVDVAEATRRGVMVCNAPLSNIVTAAEHTMALLLSAARNVPQADAALKQGKWQRSKWTGVEMHGKTLGLLGLGRIGTLVAQRAYAFGMRLVAWDPWMSPERARKLGVELLELEEVVRQADFISIHLLKSPESVGLVGEKLLSHAKPSLRIVNVARGGIIDEAALAAAIAEGRVAGAAIDVFAKEPTTESPLFGLPSVVVTPHLGASTVEAQDKAGETIGEQVS
;
A
#
# COMPACT_ATOMS: atom_id res chain seq x y z
N MET A 1 -15.38 -27.85 16.30
CA MET A 1 -14.93 -28.00 14.89
C MET A 1 -15.77 -27.05 14.06
N ALA A 2 -15.18 -26.04 13.47
CA ALA A 2 -15.85 -25.03 12.66
C ALA A 2 -15.27 -25.06 11.24
N ARG A 3 -16.08 -24.79 10.22
CA ARG A 3 -15.61 -24.67 8.84
C ARG A 3 -15.03 -23.27 8.61
N VAL A 4 -13.78 -23.21 8.18
CA VAL A 4 -13.05 -21.98 7.84
C VAL A 4 -12.87 -21.95 6.32
N LEU A 5 -13.58 -21.03 5.64
CA LEU A 5 -13.44 -20.81 4.21
C LEU A 5 -12.27 -19.85 3.94
N ILE A 6 -11.35 -20.23 3.07
CA ILE A 6 -10.18 -19.46 2.67
C ILE A 6 -10.22 -19.24 1.16
N THR A 7 -10.24 -17.97 0.71
CA THR A 7 -10.47 -17.64 -0.70
C THR A 7 -9.23 -17.15 -1.46
N GLU A 8 -8.14 -16.92 -0.75
CA GLU A 8 -6.87 -16.51 -1.31
C GLU A 8 -5.74 -17.32 -0.69
N GLU A 9 -4.57 -17.36 -1.34
CA GLU A 9 -3.41 -18.09 -0.82
C GLU A 9 -3.01 -17.58 0.57
N LEU A 10 -2.94 -18.49 1.52
CA LEU A 10 -2.47 -18.28 2.87
C LEU A 10 -1.22 -19.12 3.12
N ALA A 11 -0.25 -18.58 3.85
CA ALA A 11 0.95 -19.32 4.20
C ALA A 11 0.62 -20.60 4.97
N GLU A 12 1.35 -21.70 4.66
CA GLU A 12 1.09 -23.02 5.23
C GLU A 12 1.08 -23.03 6.77
N ARG A 13 1.89 -22.18 7.41
CA ARG A 13 1.87 -22.01 8.87
C ARG A 13 0.51 -21.56 9.41
N GLY A 14 -0.19 -20.68 8.69
CA GLY A 14 -1.55 -20.26 9.08
C GLY A 14 -2.57 -21.39 8.88
N LEU A 15 -2.46 -22.15 7.78
CA LEU A 15 -3.30 -23.32 7.52
C LEU A 15 -3.08 -24.42 8.56
N ALA A 16 -1.82 -24.73 8.87
CA ALA A 16 -1.47 -25.72 9.88
C ALA A 16 -2.05 -25.33 11.25
N ARG A 17 -1.91 -24.04 11.65
CA ARG A 17 -2.48 -23.57 12.92
C ARG A 17 -3.98 -23.83 13.02
N LEU A 18 -4.77 -23.52 11.98
CA LEU A 18 -6.20 -23.76 11.96
C LEU A 18 -6.55 -25.25 12.05
N ARG A 19 -5.79 -26.10 11.36
CA ARG A 19 -5.97 -27.57 11.42
C ARG A 19 -5.64 -28.15 12.80
N ASP A 20 -4.56 -27.65 13.43
CA ASP A 20 -4.12 -28.09 14.77
C ASP A 20 -5.13 -27.73 15.87
N GLU A 21 -5.88 -26.64 15.70
CA GLU A 21 -7.01 -26.25 16.56
C GLU A 21 -8.30 -27.03 16.25
N GLY A 22 -8.26 -27.94 15.27
CA GLY A 22 -9.37 -28.86 14.95
C GLY A 22 -10.43 -28.25 14.05
N HIS A 23 -10.12 -27.19 13.30
CA HIS A 23 -11.04 -26.62 12.32
C HIS A 23 -11.02 -27.39 10.99
N GLU A 24 -12.14 -27.37 10.27
CA GLU A 24 -12.22 -27.80 8.88
C GLU A 24 -11.75 -26.66 7.96
N VAL A 25 -10.57 -26.82 7.37
CA VAL A 25 -9.96 -25.80 6.49
C VAL A 25 -10.38 -26.06 5.04
N ASP A 26 -11.26 -25.21 4.51
CA ASP A 26 -11.82 -25.28 3.16
C ASP A 26 -11.17 -24.19 2.28
N VAL A 27 -10.21 -24.56 1.44
CA VAL A 27 -9.47 -23.62 0.58
C VAL A 27 -10.08 -23.63 -0.81
N ARG A 28 -10.61 -22.48 -1.23
CA ARG A 28 -11.23 -22.25 -2.55
C ARG A 28 -10.70 -20.98 -3.17
N LEU A 29 -9.65 -21.08 -3.95
CA LEU A 29 -8.98 -19.94 -4.54
C LEU A 29 -9.70 -19.39 -5.78
N GLY A 30 -9.62 -18.06 -5.98
CA GLY A 30 -10.07 -17.41 -7.20
C GLY A 30 -11.58 -17.38 -7.39
N LEU A 31 -12.37 -17.44 -6.32
CA LEU A 31 -13.82 -17.39 -6.41
C LEU A 31 -14.31 -16.07 -6.99
N THR A 32 -15.21 -16.14 -7.94
CA THR A 32 -16.00 -14.98 -8.35
C THR A 32 -16.92 -14.51 -7.21
N PRO A 33 -17.42 -13.25 -7.23
CA PRO A 33 -18.35 -12.77 -6.19
C PRO A 33 -19.58 -13.67 -6.02
N ARG A 34 -20.09 -14.23 -7.11
CA ARG A 34 -21.23 -15.15 -7.08
C ARG A 34 -20.88 -16.49 -6.42
N GLU A 35 -19.76 -17.08 -6.79
CA GLU A 35 -19.29 -18.33 -6.19
C GLU A 35 -18.97 -18.18 -4.70
N LEU A 36 -18.47 -17.01 -4.28
CA LEU A 36 -18.28 -16.70 -2.87
C LEU A 36 -19.62 -16.68 -2.11
N ILE A 37 -20.65 -16.02 -2.67
CA ILE A 37 -21.98 -15.97 -2.07
C ILE A 37 -22.60 -17.39 -1.98
N GLU A 38 -22.41 -18.21 -3.02
CA GLU A 38 -22.90 -19.60 -3.04
C GLU A 38 -22.08 -20.52 -2.11
N GLY A 39 -20.82 -20.23 -1.86
CA GLY A 39 -19.89 -21.07 -1.09
C GLY A 39 -19.78 -20.75 0.41
N ILE A 40 -20.17 -19.54 0.84
CA ILE A 40 -20.01 -19.10 2.22
C ILE A 40 -21.00 -19.70 3.23
N PRO A 41 -22.25 -20.11 2.89
CA PRO A 41 -23.16 -20.73 3.84
C PRO A 41 -22.50 -21.90 4.57
N GLY A 42 -22.72 -21.99 5.90
CA GLY A 42 -22.11 -23.00 6.78
C GLY A 42 -20.65 -22.74 7.17
N ALA A 43 -20.02 -21.66 6.70
CA ALA A 43 -18.71 -21.25 7.19
C ALA A 43 -18.85 -20.38 8.45
N ALA A 44 -18.15 -20.76 9.51
CA ALA A 44 -18.07 -19.95 10.73
C ALA A 44 -17.01 -18.84 10.60
N ALA A 45 -16.01 -19.04 9.76
CA ALA A 45 -14.97 -18.06 9.49
C ALA A 45 -14.69 -17.93 7.99
N LEU A 46 -14.35 -16.70 7.56
CA LEU A 46 -13.88 -16.40 6.22
C LEU A 46 -12.50 -15.74 6.32
N ILE A 47 -11.49 -16.32 5.67
CA ILE A 47 -10.15 -15.74 5.60
C ILE A 47 -9.88 -15.26 4.17
N ILE A 48 -9.48 -14.01 4.06
CA ILE A 48 -9.21 -13.32 2.79
C ILE A 48 -7.87 -12.58 2.83
N ARG A 49 -7.44 -12.06 1.68
CA ARG A 49 -6.36 -11.07 1.57
C ARG A 49 -6.87 -9.79 0.90
N SER A 50 -6.34 -9.42 -0.26
CA SER A 50 -6.62 -8.14 -0.91
C SER A 50 -7.59 -8.22 -2.09
N GLU A 51 -7.77 -9.38 -2.70
CA GLU A 51 -8.57 -9.54 -3.93
C GLU A 51 -10.05 -9.77 -3.63
N THR A 52 -10.34 -10.59 -2.61
CA THR A 52 -11.71 -10.92 -2.22
C THR A 52 -12.43 -9.72 -1.61
N GLN A 53 -13.59 -9.38 -2.15
CA GLN A 53 -14.45 -8.31 -1.63
C GLN A 53 -15.52 -8.90 -0.71
N VAL A 54 -15.55 -8.50 0.56
CA VAL A 54 -16.57 -8.92 1.54
C VAL A 54 -17.63 -7.83 1.61
N THR A 55 -18.58 -7.90 0.68
CA THR A 55 -19.70 -6.95 0.56
C THR A 55 -20.83 -7.28 1.53
N ALA A 56 -21.81 -6.37 1.63
CA ALA A 56 -23.04 -6.61 2.40
C ALA A 56 -23.78 -7.90 1.93
N GLU A 57 -23.72 -8.21 0.64
CA GLU A 57 -24.35 -9.42 0.07
C GLU A 57 -23.63 -10.70 0.53
N VAL A 58 -22.29 -10.70 0.54
CA VAL A 58 -21.49 -11.82 1.06
C VAL A 58 -21.78 -12.04 2.54
N LEU A 59 -21.80 -10.95 3.34
CA LEU A 59 -22.13 -11.02 4.78
C LEU A 59 -23.58 -11.50 5.03
N ALA A 60 -24.50 -11.16 4.12
CA ALA A 60 -25.89 -11.63 4.21
C ALA A 60 -26.02 -13.12 3.95
N ALA A 61 -25.22 -13.66 3.02
CA ALA A 61 -25.23 -15.09 2.68
C ALA A 61 -24.53 -15.94 3.75
N GLY A 62 -23.54 -15.38 4.47
CA GLY A 62 -22.82 -16.07 5.53
C GLY A 62 -23.56 -16.07 6.87
N THR A 63 -24.70 -16.78 6.96
CA THR A 63 -25.57 -16.79 8.15
C THR A 63 -24.92 -17.38 9.39
N ASP A 64 -23.92 -18.22 9.22
CA ASP A 64 -23.17 -18.88 10.30
C ASP A 64 -21.84 -18.17 10.60
N LEU A 65 -21.54 -17.08 9.85
CA LEU A 65 -20.27 -16.39 9.91
C LEU A 65 -20.11 -15.62 11.22
N VAL A 66 -19.07 -15.92 11.95
CA VAL A 66 -18.72 -15.29 13.24
C VAL A 66 -17.56 -14.30 13.07
N VAL A 67 -16.61 -14.61 12.16
CA VAL A 67 -15.41 -13.81 11.97
C VAL A 67 -14.97 -13.75 10.51
N VAL A 68 -14.49 -12.56 10.10
CA VAL A 68 -13.73 -12.34 8.87
C VAL A 68 -12.30 -11.99 9.24
N GLY A 69 -11.35 -12.82 8.85
CA GLY A 69 -9.92 -12.60 9.02
C GLY A 69 -9.28 -12.08 7.73
N ARG A 70 -8.72 -10.87 7.74
CA ARG A 70 -7.99 -10.32 6.61
C ARG A 70 -6.49 -10.45 6.81
N ALA A 71 -5.80 -11.34 6.07
CA ALA A 71 -4.37 -11.55 6.14
C ALA A 71 -3.60 -10.37 5.50
N GLY A 72 -3.53 -9.27 6.22
CA GLY A 72 -2.87 -8.00 5.87
C GLY A 72 -3.37 -6.83 6.73
N ILE A 73 -2.96 -5.60 6.42
CA ILE A 73 -3.25 -4.43 7.27
C ILE A 73 -4.59 -3.75 6.93
N GLY A 74 -4.83 -3.44 5.65
CA GLY A 74 -6.01 -2.68 5.22
C GLY A 74 -7.29 -3.51 5.35
N LEU A 75 -8.43 -2.84 5.54
CA LEU A 75 -9.76 -3.45 5.55
C LEU A 75 -10.65 -2.85 4.45
N ASP A 76 -10.05 -2.23 3.46
CA ASP A 76 -10.74 -1.50 2.38
C ASP A 76 -11.67 -2.41 1.54
N ASN A 77 -11.42 -3.71 1.54
CA ASN A 77 -12.20 -4.73 0.83
C ASN A 77 -13.22 -5.46 1.73
N VAL A 78 -13.48 -4.97 2.94
CA VAL A 78 -14.48 -5.51 3.86
C VAL A 78 -15.47 -4.42 4.26
N ASP A 79 -16.77 -4.68 4.12
CA ASP A 79 -17.81 -3.83 4.68
C ASP A 79 -17.89 -4.03 6.20
N VAL A 80 -16.99 -3.31 6.91
CA VAL A 80 -16.87 -3.41 8.37
C VAL A 80 -18.15 -2.92 9.08
N ALA A 81 -18.85 -1.94 8.51
CA ALA A 81 -20.08 -1.41 9.10
C ALA A 81 -21.18 -2.48 9.05
N GLU A 82 -21.34 -3.16 7.92
CA GLU A 82 -22.30 -4.24 7.76
C GLU A 82 -21.93 -5.45 8.64
N ALA A 83 -20.63 -5.83 8.67
CA ALA A 83 -20.15 -6.90 9.54
C ALA A 83 -20.51 -6.61 11.02
N THR A 84 -20.26 -5.39 11.48
CA THR A 84 -20.61 -4.95 12.84
C THR A 84 -22.11 -5.05 13.11
N ARG A 85 -22.96 -4.63 12.17
CA ARG A 85 -24.44 -4.72 12.33
C ARG A 85 -24.92 -6.17 12.45
N ARG A 86 -24.20 -7.12 11.82
CA ARG A 86 -24.51 -8.55 11.88
C ARG A 86 -23.87 -9.28 13.03
N GLY A 87 -23.03 -8.59 13.84
CA GLY A 87 -22.28 -9.21 14.93
C GLY A 87 -21.10 -10.06 14.45
N VAL A 88 -20.65 -9.88 13.20
CA VAL A 88 -19.48 -10.56 12.63
C VAL A 88 -18.22 -9.76 13.00
N MET A 89 -17.28 -10.43 13.66
CA MET A 89 -15.98 -9.85 13.98
C MET A 89 -15.13 -9.67 12.73
N VAL A 90 -14.41 -8.55 12.63
CA VAL A 90 -13.42 -8.35 11.56
C VAL A 90 -12.05 -8.16 12.19
N CYS A 91 -11.12 -9.05 11.89
CA CYS A 91 -9.74 -8.97 12.35
C CYS A 91 -8.74 -8.85 11.18
N ASN A 92 -7.57 -8.28 11.47
CA ASN A 92 -6.51 -8.08 10.49
C ASN A 92 -5.13 -8.36 11.09
N ALA A 93 -4.08 -8.35 10.26
CA ALA A 93 -2.68 -8.54 10.69
C ALA A 93 -1.90 -7.21 10.63
N PRO A 94 -2.04 -6.31 11.64
CA PRO A 94 -1.60 -4.91 11.53
C PRO A 94 -0.08 -4.70 11.59
N LEU A 95 0.69 -5.76 11.85
CA LEU A 95 2.15 -5.71 11.94
C LEU A 95 2.86 -6.56 10.87
N SER A 96 2.12 -7.27 10.04
CA SER A 96 2.68 -8.29 9.15
C SER A 96 3.61 -7.74 8.07
N ASN A 97 3.31 -6.59 7.48
CA ASN A 97 4.01 -6.07 6.30
C ASN A 97 4.63 -4.66 6.48
N ILE A 98 4.80 -4.19 7.73
CA ILE A 98 5.32 -2.83 7.98
C ILE A 98 6.74 -2.65 7.40
N VAL A 99 7.60 -3.63 7.63
CA VAL A 99 8.99 -3.61 7.12
C VAL A 99 8.99 -3.73 5.60
N THR A 100 8.24 -4.67 5.07
CA THR A 100 8.12 -4.95 3.63
C THR A 100 7.67 -3.73 2.84
N ALA A 101 6.62 -3.05 3.30
CA ALA A 101 6.12 -1.82 2.66
C ALA A 101 7.14 -0.68 2.72
N ALA A 102 7.88 -0.56 3.83
CA ALA A 102 8.93 0.44 3.95
C ALA A 102 10.11 0.15 2.99
N GLU A 103 10.49 -1.10 2.83
CA GLU A 103 11.55 -1.53 1.91
C GLU A 103 11.13 -1.36 0.45
N HIS A 104 9.90 -1.74 0.10
CA HIS A 104 9.36 -1.51 -1.24
C HIS A 104 9.28 0.00 -1.58
N THR A 105 8.89 0.83 -0.61
CA THR A 105 8.91 2.29 -0.75
C THR A 105 10.31 2.80 -1.08
N MET A 106 11.34 2.34 -0.38
CA MET A 106 12.73 2.72 -0.65
C MET A 106 13.22 2.21 -2.01
N ALA A 107 12.85 0.99 -2.39
CA ALA A 107 13.18 0.42 -3.70
C ALA A 107 12.58 1.26 -4.84
N LEU A 108 11.32 1.65 -4.73
CA LEU A 108 10.64 2.51 -5.70
C LEU A 108 11.21 3.92 -5.73
N LEU A 109 11.53 4.50 -4.58
CA LEU A 109 12.15 5.82 -4.46
C LEU A 109 13.51 5.84 -5.17
N LEU A 110 14.36 4.84 -4.93
CA LEU A 110 15.65 4.68 -5.62
C LEU A 110 15.47 4.41 -7.12
N SER A 111 14.48 3.61 -7.49
CA SER A 111 14.16 3.32 -8.89
C SER A 111 13.75 4.60 -9.65
N ALA A 112 12.92 5.45 -9.05
CA ALA A 112 12.52 6.74 -9.61
C ALA A 112 13.67 7.75 -9.64
N ALA A 113 14.55 7.76 -8.63
CA ALA A 113 15.71 8.65 -8.59
C ALA A 113 16.75 8.30 -9.67
N ARG A 114 16.91 7.02 -10.01
CA ARG A 114 17.99 6.51 -10.85
C ARG A 114 17.52 5.91 -12.18
N ASN A 115 16.23 5.99 -12.52
CA ASN A 115 15.63 5.46 -13.76
C ASN A 115 15.93 3.96 -14.00
N VAL A 116 16.00 3.15 -12.93
CA VAL A 116 16.49 1.77 -12.99
C VAL A 116 15.65 0.88 -13.93
N PRO A 117 14.31 0.83 -13.83
CA PRO A 117 13.50 -0.03 -14.68
C PRO A 117 13.59 0.33 -16.16
N GLN A 118 13.64 1.63 -16.47
CA GLN A 118 13.72 2.13 -17.85
C GLN A 118 15.08 1.83 -18.47
N ALA A 119 16.16 1.99 -17.69
CA ALA A 119 17.50 1.68 -18.13
C ALA A 119 17.70 0.16 -18.37
N ASP A 120 17.17 -0.67 -17.47
CA ASP A 120 17.17 -2.13 -17.59
C ASP A 120 16.43 -2.57 -18.86
N ALA A 121 15.20 -2.08 -19.05
CA ALA A 121 14.39 -2.40 -20.21
C ALA A 121 15.06 -1.96 -21.54
N ALA A 122 15.69 -0.78 -21.58
CA ALA A 122 16.40 -0.30 -22.75
C ALA A 122 17.61 -1.17 -23.09
N LEU A 123 18.40 -1.54 -22.07
CA LEU A 123 19.60 -2.38 -22.27
C LEU A 123 19.23 -3.79 -22.75
N LYS A 124 18.20 -4.41 -22.18
CA LYS A 124 17.68 -5.71 -22.64
C LYS A 124 17.16 -5.69 -24.08
N GLN A 125 16.76 -4.52 -24.57
CA GLN A 125 16.41 -4.29 -25.99
C GLN A 125 17.64 -3.96 -26.87
N GLY A 126 18.87 -4.11 -26.37
CA GLY A 126 20.09 -3.81 -27.10
C GLY A 126 20.42 -2.31 -27.25
N LYS A 127 19.81 -1.44 -26.43
CA LYS A 127 19.98 0.01 -26.51
C LYS A 127 20.91 0.53 -25.42
N TRP A 128 22.15 0.84 -25.76
CA TRP A 128 23.13 1.47 -24.85
C TRP A 128 22.92 2.99 -24.80
N GLN A 129 22.03 3.47 -23.89
CA GLN A 129 21.59 4.88 -23.83
C GLN A 129 22.00 5.56 -22.51
N ARG A 130 23.29 5.50 -22.15
CA ARG A 130 23.83 5.97 -20.85
C ARG A 130 23.40 7.41 -20.50
N SER A 131 23.50 8.34 -21.41
CA SER A 131 23.18 9.76 -21.16
C SER A 131 21.69 10.02 -20.96
N LYS A 132 20.81 9.16 -21.54
CA LYS A 132 19.36 9.31 -21.40
C LYS A 132 18.88 9.02 -19.98
N TRP A 133 19.58 8.17 -19.24
CA TRP A 133 19.16 7.69 -17.92
C TRP A 133 19.94 8.34 -16.78
N THR A 134 20.40 9.59 -16.97
CA THR A 134 21.00 10.37 -15.89
C THR A 134 19.97 10.58 -14.78
N GLY A 135 20.30 10.14 -13.57
CA GLY A 135 19.44 10.25 -12.40
C GLY A 135 19.87 11.37 -11.47
N VAL A 136 19.32 11.36 -10.26
CA VAL A 136 19.63 12.29 -9.18
C VAL A 136 20.08 11.53 -7.94
N GLU A 137 20.93 12.18 -7.13
CA GLU A 137 21.31 11.67 -5.80
C GLU A 137 20.22 11.98 -4.78
N MET A 138 20.14 11.15 -3.74
CA MET A 138 19.26 11.40 -2.60
C MET A 138 19.95 12.21 -1.52
N HIS A 139 21.28 12.10 -1.42
CA HIS A 139 22.08 12.80 -0.41
C HIS A 139 21.87 14.31 -0.48
N GLY A 140 21.65 14.93 0.68
CA GLY A 140 21.40 16.38 0.80
C GLY A 140 20.03 16.86 0.30
N LYS A 141 19.17 15.95 -0.21
CA LYS A 141 17.82 16.29 -0.67
C LYS A 141 16.79 16.15 0.45
N THR A 142 15.65 16.80 0.28
CA THR A 142 14.56 16.79 1.26
C THR A 142 13.54 15.72 0.88
N LEU A 143 13.27 14.79 1.80
CA LEU A 143 12.12 13.87 1.73
C LEU A 143 10.97 14.45 2.55
N GLY A 144 9.83 14.68 1.89
CA GLY A 144 8.55 14.97 2.52
C GLY A 144 7.77 13.69 2.77
N LEU A 145 7.38 13.46 4.01
CA LEU A 145 6.57 12.31 4.41
C LEU A 145 5.14 12.77 4.65
N LEU A 146 4.19 12.26 3.87
CA LEU A 146 2.77 12.46 4.13
C LEU A 146 2.28 11.27 4.97
N GLY A 147 2.20 11.48 6.29
CA GLY A 147 2.00 10.45 7.30
C GLY A 147 3.32 9.93 7.90
N LEU A 148 3.41 9.98 9.23
CA LEU A 148 4.57 9.54 10.01
C LEU A 148 4.18 8.41 10.99
N GLY A 149 3.29 7.51 10.52
CA GLY A 149 2.90 6.29 11.23
C GLY A 149 4.02 5.25 11.26
N ARG A 150 3.65 3.98 11.45
CA ARG A 150 4.62 2.87 11.56
C ARG A 150 5.51 2.75 10.31
N ILE A 151 4.92 2.73 9.12
CA ILE A 151 5.66 2.60 7.86
C ILE A 151 6.46 3.88 7.57
N GLY A 152 5.83 5.05 7.66
CA GLY A 152 6.51 6.35 7.43
C GLY A 152 7.72 6.55 8.34
N THR A 153 7.65 6.11 9.60
CA THR A 153 8.79 6.13 10.53
C THR A 153 9.94 5.24 10.04
N LEU A 154 9.66 4.04 9.54
CA LEU A 154 10.70 3.15 9.00
C LEU A 154 11.32 3.68 7.70
N VAL A 155 10.53 4.34 6.86
CA VAL A 155 11.03 5.02 5.66
C VAL A 155 11.90 6.22 6.06
N ALA A 156 11.47 7.03 7.04
CA ALA A 156 12.25 8.15 7.58
C ALA A 156 13.65 7.70 8.06
N GLN A 157 13.71 6.62 8.84
CA GLN A 157 14.98 6.06 9.33
C GLN A 157 15.93 5.64 8.20
N ARG A 158 15.38 4.99 7.16
CA ARG A 158 16.16 4.54 6.00
C ARG A 158 16.63 5.75 5.17
N ALA A 159 15.76 6.71 4.93
CA ALA A 159 16.09 7.93 4.19
C ALA A 159 17.13 8.82 4.93
N TYR A 160 17.07 8.84 6.26
CA TYR A 160 18.10 9.50 7.08
C TYR A 160 19.49 8.89 6.83
N ALA A 161 19.58 7.57 6.74
CA ALA A 161 20.83 6.87 6.43
C ALA A 161 21.37 7.20 5.02
N PHE A 162 20.50 7.61 4.08
CA PHE A 162 20.89 8.15 2.77
C PHE A 162 21.32 9.64 2.82
N GLY A 163 21.36 10.26 4.01
CA GLY A 163 21.74 11.67 4.17
C GLY A 163 20.67 12.65 3.71
N MET A 164 19.39 12.25 3.71
CA MET A 164 18.29 13.15 3.38
C MET A 164 17.89 14.02 4.58
N ARG A 165 17.44 15.25 4.31
CA ARG A 165 16.67 16.06 5.25
C ARG A 165 15.22 15.55 5.26
N LEU A 166 14.63 15.42 6.46
CA LEU A 166 13.30 14.86 6.64
C LEU A 166 12.33 15.91 7.13
N VAL A 167 11.25 16.11 6.37
CA VAL A 167 10.09 16.93 6.77
C VAL A 167 8.84 16.06 6.67
N ALA A 168 7.83 16.34 7.48
CA ALA A 168 6.59 15.55 7.43
C ALA A 168 5.36 16.40 7.71
N TRP A 169 4.25 15.98 7.16
CA TRP A 169 2.90 16.37 7.58
C TRP A 169 2.19 15.14 8.14
N ASP A 170 1.75 15.24 9.38
CA ASP A 170 0.93 14.21 10.05
C ASP A 170 0.12 14.89 11.15
N PRO A 171 -1.21 14.97 11.02
CA PRO A 171 -2.05 15.68 11.98
C PRO A 171 -2.13 15.00 13.36
N TRP A 172 -1.70 13.75 13.47
CA TRP A 172 -1.75 12.95 14.70
C TRP A 172 -0.41 12.81 15.39
N MET A 173 0.69 13.19 14.72
CA MET A 173 2.05 13.07 15.25
C MET A 173 2.38 14.24 16.17
N SER A 174 2.83 13.95 17.39
CA SER A 174 3.31 15.03 18.26
C SER A 174 4.66 15.59 17.80
N PRO A 175 4.90 16.92 17.93
CA PRO A 175 6.17 17.54 17.56
C PRO A 175 7.38 16.96 18.30
N GLU A 176 7.20 16.56 19.57
CA GLU A 176 8.25 15.93 20.35
C GLU A 176 8.68 14.57 19.78
N ARG A 177 7.70 13.74 19.39
CA ARG A 177 7.97 12.42 18.80
C ARG A 177 8.62 12.55 17.43
N ALA A 178 8.17 13.46 16.58
CA ALA A 178 8.79 13.73 15.29
C ALA A 178 10.26 14.18 15.44
N ARG A 179 10.53 15.10 16.36
CA ARG A 179 11.92 15.55 16.65
C ARG A 179 12.83 14.41 17.10
N LYS A 180 12.33 13.46 17.91
CA LYS A 180 13.11 12.27 18.31
C LYS A 180 13.46 11.37 17.11
N LEU A 181 12.68 11.43 16.04
CA LEU A 181 12.93 10.72 14.78
C LEU A 181 13.82 11.53 13.80
N GLY A 182 14.23 12.74 14.18
CA GLY A 182 14.97 13.63 13.27
C GLY A 182 14.12 14.21 12.16
N VAL A 183 12.79 14.30 12.35
CA VAL A 183 11.82 14.78 11.36
C VAL A 183 11.23 16.12 11.83
N GLU A 184 11.20 17.11 10.95
CA GLU A 184 10.54 18.39 11.16
C GLU A 184 9.08 18.30 10.69
N LEU A 185 8.12 18.63 11.58
CA LEU A 185 6.70 18.70 11.20
C LEU A 185 6.39 20.07 10.62
N LEU A 186 5.70 20.07 9.48
CA LEU A 186 5.29 21.26 8.74
C LEU A 186 3.83 21.11 8.27
N GLU A 187 3.24 22.23 7.87
CA GLU A 187 1.96 22.22 7.16
C GLU A 187 2.10 21.53 5.79
N LEU A 188 1.02 20.96 5.29
CA LEU A 188 1.01 20.08 4.10
C LEU A 188 1.62 20.77 2.87
N GLU A 189 1.21 22.01 2.57
CA GLU A 189 1.69 22.77 1.44
C GLU A 189 3.18 23.11 1.58
N GLU A 190 3.65 23.33 2.82
CA GLU A 190 5.05 23.62 3.08
C GLU A 190 5.93 22.36 2.90
N VAL A 191 5.43 21.18 3.29
CA VAL A 191 6.10 19.90 2.99
C VAL A 191 6.31 19.78 1.48
N VAL A 192 5.26 20.00 0.68
CA VAL A 192 5.33 19.87 -0.78
C VAL A 192 6.29 20.91 -1.39
N ARG A 193 6.26 22.15 -0.89
CA ARG A 193 7.14 23.23 -1.37
C ARG A 193 8.61 22.93 -1.12
N GLN A 194 8.95 22.31 0.01
CA GLN A 194 10.33 22.01 0.37
C GLN A 194 10.85 20.68 -0.19
N ALA A 195 9.98 19.72 -0.46
CA ALA A 195 10.36 18.38 -0.85
C ALA A 195 11.02 18.30 -2.24
N ASP A 196 12.04 17.47 -2.35
CA ASP A 196 12.59 16.95 -3.60
C ASP A 196 12.03 15.57 -3.92
N PHE A 197 11.62 14.85 -2.86
CA PHE A 197 10.88 13.59 -2.91
C PHE A 197 9.72 13.64 -1.92
N ILE A 198 8.59 13.08 -2.28
CA ILE A 198 7.45 12.83 -1.37
C ILE A 198 7.21 11.34 -1.28
N SER A 199 6.97 10.84 -0.07
CA SER A 199 6.51 9.50 0.19
C SER A 199 5.20 9.53 0.98
N ILE A 200 4.18 8.80 0.48
CA ILE A 200 2.84 8.79 1.04
C ILE A 200 2.66 7.57 1.94
N HIS A 201 2.19 7.80 3.18
CA HIS A 201 1.96 6.78 4.21
C HIS A 201 0.64 7.04 4.97
N LEU A 202 -0.34 7.61 4.26
CA LEU A 202 -1.66 7.92 4.78
C LEU A 202 -2.61 6.71 4.66
N LEU A 203 -3.59 6.65 5.54
CA LEU A 203 -4.75 5.78 5.37
C LEU A 203 -5.70 6.40 4.33
N LYS A 204 -6.45 5.55 3.63
CA LYS A 204 -7.53 6.01 2.75
C LYS A 204 -8.73 6.41 3.59
N SER A 205 -9.12 7.66 3.47
CA SER A 205 -10.31 8.24 4.12
C SER A 205 -10.92 9.30 3.22
N PRO A 206 -12.14 9.79 3.52
CA PRO A 206 -12.73 10.90 2.75
C PRO A 206 -11.81 12.13 2.66
N GLU A 207 -11.02 12.40 3.71
CA GLU A 207 -10.12 13.55 3.77
C GLU A 207 -8.80 13.33 2.99
N SER A 208 -8.38 12.08 2.79
CA SER A 208 -7.14 11.75 2.08
C SER A 208 -7.35 11.43 0.60
N VAL A 209 -8.58 11.09 0.17
CA VAL A 209 -8.88 10.83 -1.24
C VAL A 209 -8.71 12.11 -2.06
N GLY A 210 -7.90 12.05 -3.12
CA GLY A 210 -7.58 13.19 -3.99
C GLY A 210 -6.72 14.27 -3.31
N LEU A 211 -6.19 14.02 -2.12
CA LEU A 211 -5.38 15.00 -1.37
C LEU A 211 -4.20 15.51 -2.21
N VAL A 212 -3.51 14.58 -2.89
CA VAL A 212 -2.40 14.93 -3.80
C VAL A 212 -2.96 15.16 -5.19
N GLY A 213 -3.70 16.26 -5.33
CA GLY A 213 -4.31 16.71 -6.58
C GLY A 213 -3.69 18.01 -7.10
N GLU A 214 -4.31 18.61 -8.12
CA GLU A 214 -3.80 19.80 -8.83
C GLU A 214 -3.42 20.95 -7.86
N LYS A 215 -4.29 21.26 -6.89
CA LYS A 215 -4.05 22.35 -5.92
C LYS A 215 -2.77 22.12 -5.13
N LEU A 216 -2.54 20.90 -4.62
CA LEU A 216 -1.35 20.59 -3.83
C LEU A 216 -0.11 20.54 -4.73
N LEU A 217 -0.21 19.93 -5.91
CA LEU A 217 0.88 19.81 -6.88
C LEU A 217 1.33 21.19 -7.42
N SER A 218 0.49 22.22 -7.38
CA SER A 218 0.88 23.60 -7.78
C SER A 218 1.97 24.20 -6.88
N HIS A 219 2.17 23.67 -5.68
CA HIS A 219 3.26 24.08 -4.76
C HIS A 219 4.56 23.32 -4.99
N ALA A 220 4.55 22.30 -5.86
CA ALA A 220 5.69 21.41 -6.05
C ALA A 220 6.88 22.11 -6.76
N LYS A 221 8.08 21.65 -6.43
CA LYS A 221 9.26 21.95 -7.24
C LYS A 221 9.20 21.16 -8.55
N PRO A 222 9.66 21.69 -9.68
CA PRO A 222 9.75 20.92 -10.93
C PRO A 222 10.62 19.65 -10.82
N SER A 223 11.51 19.59 -9.84
CA SER A 223 12.35 18.42 -9.55
C SER A 223 11.67 17.35 -8.70
N LEU A 224 10.47 17.60 -8.17
CA LEU A 224 9.77 16.69 -7.26
C LEU A 224 9.53 15.32 -7.88
N ARG A 225 9.75 14.27 -7.07
CA ARG A 225 9.32 12.89 -7.36
C ARG A 225 8.42 12.38 -6.25
N ILE A 226 7.34 11.69 -6.61
CA ILE A 226 6.33 11.23 -5.66
C ILE A 226 6.32 9.71 -5.63
N VAL A 227 6.32 9.13 -4.43
CA VAL A 227 6.21 7.67 -4.22
C VAL A 227 4.95 7.37 -3.42
N ASN A 228 4.13 6.44 -3.93
CA ASN A 228 2.93 5.97 -3.23
C ASN A 228 2.90 4.43 -3.19
N VAL A 229 3.12 3.88 -2.01
CA VAL A 229 2.99 2.44 -1.66
C VAL A 229 1.92 2.28 -0.56
N ALA A 230 1.12 3.31 -0.31
CA ALA A 230 0.12 3.32 0.76
C ALA A 230 -1.25 2.84 0.26
N ARG A 231 -2.01 3.73 -0.41
CA ARG A 231 -3.34 3.44 -0.95
C ARG A 231 -3.57 4.20 -2.25
N GLY A 232 -4.25 3.53 -3.18
CA GLY A 232 -4.79 4.16 -4.39
C GLY A 232 -5.89 5.16 -4.08
N GLY A 233 -6.01 6.18 -4.94
CA GLY A 233 -6.97 7.26 -4.80
C GLY A 233 -6.55 8.41 -3.87
N ILE A 234 -5.44 8.29 -3.11
CA ILE A 234 -4.85 9.42 -2.36
C ILE A 234 -4.25 10.44 -3.34
N ILE A 235 -3.64 9.95 -4.40
CA ILE A 235 -3.22 10.76 -5.54
C ILE A 235 -4.36 10.82 -6.54
N ASP A 236 -4.65 12.03 -7.05
CA ASP A 236 -5.37 12.20 -8.29
C ASP A 236 -4.43 11.85 -9.46
N GLU A 237 -4.61 10.65 -10.03
CA GLU A 237 -3.74 10.11 -11.08
C GLU A 237 -3.75 10.99 -12.34
N ALA A 238 -4.90 11.60 -12.68
CA ALA A 238 -5.01 12.48 -13.85
C ALA A 238 -4.26 13.80 -13.62
N ALA A 239 -4.40 14.41 -12.43
CA ALA A 239 -3.68 15.61 -12.06
C ALA A 239 -2.16 15.37 -12.00
N LEU A 240 -1.73 14.22 -11.44
CA LEU A 240 -0.31 13.88 -11.42
C LEU A 240 0.25 13.64 -12.83
N ALA A 241 -0.50 12.93 -13.69
CA ALA A 241 -0.08 12.70 -15.08
C ALA A 241 0.07 14.02 -15.86
N ALA A 242 -0.87 14.94 -15.70
CA ALA A 242 -0.79 16.28 -16.30
C ALA A 242 0.43 17.05 -15.78
N ALA A 243 0.65 17.08 -14.46
CA ALA A 243 1.78 17.76 -13.86
C ALA A 243 3.14 17.21 -14.32
N ILE A 244 3.25 15.90 -14.54
CA ILE A 244 4.45 15.27 -15.11
C ILE A 244 4.62 15.64 -16.59
N ALA A 245 3.56 15.55 -17.40
CA ALA A 245 3.60 15.86 -18.82
C ALA A 245 3.96 17.33 -19.08
N GLU A 246 3.52 18.24 -18.21
CA GLU A 246 3.84 19.68 -18.25
C GLU A 246 5.21 20.04 -17.64
N GLY A 247 5.92 19.06 -17.06
CA GLY A 247 7.24 19.29 -16.42
C GLY A 247 7.16 20.00 -15.07
N ARG A 248 5.98 20.08 -14.44
CA ARG A 248 5.79 20.63 -13.08
C ARG A 248 6.21 19.64 -11.99
N VAL A 249 6.25 18.35 -12.30
CA VAL A 249 6.75 17.27 -11.46
C VAL A 249 7.68 16.39 -12.30
N ALA A 250 8.83 16.01 -11.75
CA ALA A 250 9.85 15.26 -12.50
C ALA A 250 9.49 13.78 -12.75
N GLY A 251 8.65 13.18 -11.91
CA GLY A 251 8.24 11.79 -12.07
C GLY A 251 7.59 11.22 -10.81
N ALA A 252 7.23 9.94 -10.88
CA ALA A 252 6.59 9.24 -9.78
C ALA A 252 6.97 7.75 -9.73
N ALA A 253 6.71 7.11 -8.58
CA ALA A 253 6.70 5.65 -8.44
C ALA A 253 5.44 5.23 -7.70
N ILE A 254 4.61 4.43 -8.36
CA ILE A 254 3.24 4.14 -7.94
C ILE A 254 3.05 2.63 -7.86
N ASP A 255 2.73 2.16 -6.66
CA ASP A 255 2.43 0.75 -6.39
C ASP A 255 0.92 0.48 -6.28
N VAL A 256 0.13 1.54 -6.06
CA VAL A 256 -1.31 1.43 -5.73
C VAL A 256 -2.13 2.41 -6.57
N PHE A 257 -3.31 1.98 -7.02
CA PHE A 257 -4.16 2.71 -7.96
C PHE A 257 -5.56 2.95 -7.40
N ALA A 258 -6.25 3.98 -7.91
CA ALA A 258 -7.60 4.33 -7.47
C ALA A 258 -8.60 3.18 -7.65
N LYS A 259 -8.41 2.39 -8.72
CA LYS A 259 -9.12 1.15 -9.00
C LYS A 259 -8.10 0.03 -9.18
N GLU A 260 -8.27 -1.08 -8.48
CA GLU A 260 -7.44 -2.28 -8.56
C GLU A 260 -8.33 -3.54 -8.69
N PRO A 261 -7.91 -4.54 -9.48
CA PRO A 261 -6.75 -4.54 -10.37
C PRO A 261 -6.96 -3.63 -11.59
N THR A 262 -5.85 -3.10 -12.16
CA THR A 262 -5.89 -2.30 -13.39
C THR A 262 -4.70 -2.58 -14.29
N THR A 263 -4.94 -2.52 -15.59
CA THR A 263 -3.91 -2.52 -16.65
C THR A 263 -3.91 -1.20 -17.42
N GLU A 264 -4.71 -0.22 -16.99
CA GLU A 264 -4.88 1.07 -17.63
C GLU A 264 -4.80 2.19 -16.59
N SER A 265 -3.92 3.16 -16.79
CA SER A 265 -3.82 4.40 -16.00
C SER A 265 -3.18 5.49 -16.87
N PRO A 266 -3.54 6.76 -16.69
CA PRO A 266 -2.88 7.88 -17.38
C PRO A 266 -1.37 7.96 -17.06
N LEU A 267 -0.92 7.28 -16.02
CA LEU A 267 0.47 7.24 -15.59
C LEU A 267 1.34 6.23 -16.38
N PHE A 268 0.74 5.19 -16.95
CA PHE A 268 1.50 4.06 -17.56
C PHE A 268 2.28 4.46 -18.81
N GLY A 269 1.82 5.48 -19.54
CA GLY A 269 2.50 5.99 -20.74
C GLY A 269 3.66 6.95 -20.48
N LEU A 270 3.91 7.34 -19.23
CA LEU A 270 4.89 8.38 -18.86
C LEU A 270 6.27 7.75 -18.56
N PRO A 271 7.33 8.09 -19.34
CA PRO A 271 8.65 7.48 -19.19
C PRO A 271 9.32 7.74 -17.81
N SER A 272 8.92 8.78 -17.10
CA SER A 272 9.44 9.14 -15.77
C SER A 272 8.63 8.52 -14.62
N VAL A 273 7.68 7.65 -14.94
CA VAL A 273 6.88 6.93 -13.93
C VAL A 273 7.31 5.47 -13.84
N VAL A 274 7.52 5.00 -12.61
CA VAL A 274 7.72 3.59 -12.27
C VAL A 274 6.43 3.06 -11.68
N VAL A 275 5.99 1.88 -12.10
CA VAL A 275 4.75 1.28 -11.59
C VAL A 275 4.98 -0.17 -11.17
N THR A 276 4.27 -0.59 -10.12
CA THR A 276 4.24 -1.99 -9.64
C THR A 276 2.81 -2.38 -9.27
N PRO A 277 2.42 -3.66 -9.40
CA PRO A 277 1.05 -4.12 -9.20
C PRO A 277 0.75 -4.45 -7.73
N HIS A 278 0.78 -3.42 -6.84
CA HIS A 278 0.47 -3.50 -5.41
C HIS A 278 1.32 -4.55 -4.67
N LEU A 279 2.65 -4.41 -4.75
CA LEU A 279 3.63 -5.32 -4.19
C LEU A 279 4.10 -4.95 -2.77
N GLY A 280 3.61 -3.86 -2.18
CA GLY A 280 4.05 -3.36 -0.89
C GLY A 280 4.02 -4.37 0.27
N ALA A 281 3.22 -5.45 0.16
CA ALA A 281 3.14 -6.54 1.13
C ALA A 281 3.60 -7.90 0.56
N SER A 282 4.13 -7.94 -0.65
CA SER A 282 4.38 -9.18 -1.39
C SER A 282 5.79 -9.74 -1.14
N THR A 283 6.06 -10.17 0.09
CA THR A 283 7.25 -10.97 0.44
C THR A 283 6.82 -12.21 1.22
N VAL A 284 7.67 -13.24 1.19
CA VAL A 284 7.44 -14.50 1.92
C VAL A 284 7.23 -14.22 3.40
N GLU A 285 8.08 -13.39 4.00
CA GLU A 285 8.04 -13.08 5.42
C GLU A 285 6.77 -12.32 5.83
N ALA A 286 6.29 -11.40 4.98
CA ALA A 286 5.04 -10.68 5.24
C ALA A 286 3.81 -11.60 5.14
N GLN A 287 3.82 -12.50 4.15
CA GLN A 287 2.75 -13.48 3.95
C GLN A 287 2.71 -14.50 5.08
N ASP A 288 3.85 -15.02 5.51
CA ASP A 288 3.97 -15.93 6.67
C ASP A 288 3.42 -15.29 7.93
N LYS A 289 3.89 -14.08 8.27
CA LYS A 289 3.42 -13.34 9.44
C LYS A 289 1.92 -13.04 9.41
N ALA A 290 1.41 -12.68 8.24
CA ALA A 290 -0.02 -12.41 8.08
C ALA A 290 -0.84 -13.68 8.28
N GLY A 291 -0.40 -14.81 7.70
CA GLY A 291 -1.03 -16.10 7.83
C GLY A 291 -1.05 -16.61 9.27
N GLU A 292 0.09 -16.56 9.96
CA GLU A 292 0.20 -16.93 11.38
C GLU A 292 -0.73 -16.07 12.26
N THR A 293 -0.65 -14.73 12.09
CA THR A 293 -1.47 -13.80 12.89
C THR A 293 -2.97 -14.06 12.71
N ILE A 294 -3.42 -14.26 11.47
CA ILE A 294 -4.85 -14.49 11.19
C ILE A 294 -5.26 -15.89 11.62
N GLY A 295 -4.41 -16.90 11.42
CA GLY A 295 -4.66 -18.25 11.93
C GLY A 295 -4.87 -18.25 13.45
N GLU A 296 -4.06 -17.50 14.20
CA GLU A 296 -4.19 -17.36 15.67
C GLU A 296 -5.45 -16.59 16.10
N GLN A 297 -5.82 -15.52 15.35
CA GLN A 297 -6.98 -14.68 15.72
C GLN A 297 -8.33 -15.32 15.37
N VAL A 298 -8.36 -16.20 14.38
CA VAL A 298 -9.58 -16.87 13.91
C VAL A 298 -9.84 -18.18 14.67
N SER A 299 -8.80 -18.78 15.27
CA SER A 299 -8.93 -19.95 16.13
C SER A 299 -9.56 -19.59 17.47
#